data_a9070b3ae0ce880094a750e5f3d4cbaa
#
_entry.id   a9070b3ae0ce880094a750e5f3d4cbaa
#
_cell.length_a   1.000
_cell.length_b   1.000
_cell.length_c   1.000
_cell.angle_alpha   90.00
_cell.angle_beta   90.00
_cell.angle_gamma   90.00
#
_symmetry.space_group_name_H-M   'P 1'
#
loop_
_entity.id
_entity.type
_entity.pdbx_description
1 polymer ?
#
loop_
_entity_poly.entity_id
_entity_poly.type
_entity_poly.pdbx_seq_one_letter_code
_entity_poly.pdbx_strand_id
1 'polypeptide(L)'
;IHDDTLDRTTNVLGKPSDFDADELATLDAASWFPGGWPHPEGVPRLDDVLRAMPDGAVVNVELKGPSPAWIGLERRVVDVIRAQTPRVHVVVSSFHPAQLLEVRRIDRSLPIGVLLWPKSLLPLRTGLAVPLLGADAVHPPSSLVDAAFMAAARAAGLRVHVWDVKSPADGQRLLDLGVDALIVDDVAAHAPLFGR
;
A
#
# COMPACT_ATOMS: atom_id res chain seq x y z
N ILE A 1 -1.48 -4.42 -9.66
CA ILE A 1 -1.12 -5.84 -9.43
C ILE A 1 -0.51 -5.97 -8.05
N HIS A 2 -0.92 -6.99 -7.28
CA HIS A 2 -0.39 -7.26 -5.95
C HIS A 2 0.83 -8.19 -5.97
N ASP A 3 0.77 -9.26 -6.74
CA ASP A 3 1.78 -10.32 -6.77
C ASP A 3 2.98 -9.96 -7.64
N ASP A 4 4.08 -10.67 -7.47
CA ASP A 4 5.28 -10.52 -8.30
C ASP A 4 5.06 -10.99 -9.75
N THR A 5 3.99 -11.79 -9.97
CA THR A 5 3.59 -12.30 -11.29
C THR A 5 2.13 -11.99 -11.59
N LEU A 6 1.75 -12.12 -12.86
CA LEU A 6 0.39 -11.89 -13.36
C LEU A 6 -0.53 -13.10 -13.18
N ASP A 7 0.02 -14.25 -12.86
CA ASP A 7 -0.57 -15.59 -13.01
C ASP A 7 -1.88 -15.78 -12.24
N ARG A 8 -2.01 -15.20 -11.03
CA ARG A 8 -3.18 -15.41 -10.17
C ARG A 8 -4.36 -14.53 -10.55
N THR A 9 -4.10 -13.34 -11.05
CA THR A 9 -5.13 -12.30 -11.21
C THR A 9 -5.29 -11.80 -12.63
N THR A 10 -4.68 -12.47 -13.60
CA THR A 10 -4.88 -12.20 -15.04
C THR A 10 -4.93 -13.51 -15.84
N ASN A 11 -5.24 -13.37 -17.10
CA ASN A 11 -5.24 -14.47 -18.08
C ASN A 11 -3.86 -14.79 -18.68
N VAL A 12 -2.77 -14.20 -18.14
CA VAL A 12 -1.40 -14.31 -18.68
C VAL A 12 -0.43 -14.70 -17.57
N LEU A 13 0.60 -15.48 -17.91
CA LEU A 13 1.69 -15.86 -17.03
C LEU A 13 2.89 -14.91 -17.21
N GLY A 14 3.66 -14.69 -16.15
CA GLY A 14 4.89 -13.90 -16.20
C GLY A 14 4.89 -12.70 -15.26
N LYS A 15 5.93 -11.88 -15.35
CA LYS A 15 6.08 -10.72 -14.49
C LYS A 15 5.48 -9.48 -15.15
N PRO A 16 4.90 -8.55 -14.39
CA PRO A 16 4.45 -7.27 -14.94
C PRO A 16 5.54 -6.51 -15.69
N SER A 17 6.81 -6.67 -15.27
CA SER A 17 7.97 -6.04 -15.91
C SER A 17 8.30 -6.55 -17.32
N ASP A 18 7.73 -7.68 -17.71
CA ASP A 18 7.97 -8.31 -19.00
C ASP A 18 7.03 -7.75 -20.10
N PHE A 19 6.10 -6.87 -19.72
CA PHE A 19 5.05 -6.30 -20.56
C PHE A 19 5.08 -4.78 -20.55
N ASP A 20 4.67 -4.18 -21.68
CA ASP A 20 4.40 -2.76 -21.71
C ASP A 20 3.09 -2.41 -21.00
N ALA A 21 2.96 -1.15 -20.55
CA ALA A 21 1.77 -0.72 -19.83
C ALA A 21 0.49 -0.79 -20.69
N ASP A 22 0.60 -0.62 -22.01
CA ASP A 22 -0.54 -0.77 -22.93
C ASP A 22 -0.94 -2.24 -23.06
N GLU A 23 0.01 -3.17 -23.10
CA GLU A 23 -0.25 -4.60 -23.08
C GLU A 23 -0.95 -5.01 -21.78
N LEU A 24 -0.43 -4.56 -20.62
CA LEU A 24 -1.05 -4.83 -19.32
C LEU A 24 -2.51 -4.33 -19.26
N ALA A 25 -2.80 -3.19 -19.84
CA ALA A 25 -4.15 -2.62 -19.86
C ALA A 25 -5.15 -3.44 -20.71
N THR A 26 -4.68 -4.32 -21.61
CA THR A 26 -5.53 -5.20 -22.43
C THR A 26 -5.74 -6.59 -21.83
N LEU A 27 -5.05 -6.93 -20.73
CA LEU A 27 -5.21 -8.22 -20.09
C LEU A 27 -6.57 -8.33 -19.40
N ASP A 28 -7.05 -9.55 -19.22
CA ASP A 28 -8.22 -9.80 -18.39
C ASP A 28 -7.78 -9.95 -16.92
N ALA A 29 -7.99 -8.92 -16.15
CA ALA A 29 -7.73 -8.88 -14.71
C ALA A 29 -9.01 -9.00 -13.86
N ALA A 30 -10.14 -9.37 -14.45
CA ALA A 30 -11.45 -9.38 -13.81
C ALA A 30 -12.10 -10.75 -13.69
N SER A 31 -11.92 -11.65 -14.66
CA SER A 31 -12.63 -12.93 -14.70
C SER A 31 -12.26 -13.91 -13.58
N TRP A 32 -11.14 -13.71 -12.91
CA TRP A 32 -10.74 -14.51 -11.72
C TRP A 32 -11.57 -14.16 -10.47
N PHE A 33 -12.28 -13.01 -10.47
CA PHE A 33 -13.02 -12.55 -9.30
C PHE A 33 -14.18 -13.51 -8.97
N PRO A 34 -14.34 -13.96 -7.70
CA PRO A 34 -15.39 -14.88 -7.30
C PRO A 34 -16.78 -14.33 -7.65
N GLY A 35 -17.56 -15.14 -8.37
CA GLY A 35 -18.88 -14.74 -8.87
C GLY A 35 -18.85 -14.06 -10.25
N GLY A 36 -17.67 -13.88 -10.83
CA GLY A 36 -17.45 -13.20 -12.11
C GLY A 36 -17.54 -11.67 -11.99
N TRP A 37 -17.03 -11.00 -12.99
CA TRP A 37 -17.16 -9.55 -13.15
C TRP A 37 -17.89 -9.25 -14.47
N PRO A 38 -18.86 -8.34 -14.50
CA PRO A 38 -19.73 -8.18 -15.67
C PRO A 38 -19.04 -7.60 -16.90
N HIS A 39 -17.87 -7.01 -16.73
CA HIS A 39 -17.12 -6.37 -17.82
C HIS A 39 -15.65 -6.76 -17.78
N PRO A 40 -14.98 -6.90 -18.93
CA PRO A 40 -13.53 -7.05 -18.99
C PRO A 40 -12.85 -5.82 -18.35
N GLU A 41 -11.90 -6.07 -17.47
CA GLU A 41 -11.09 -5.02 -16.85
C GLU A 41 -9.61 -5.39 -17.00
N GLY A 42 -8.82 -4.47 -17.54
CA GLY A 42 -7.38 -4.61 -17.63
C GLY A 42 -6.66 -4.23 -16.36
N VAL A 43 -5.33 -4.36 -16.34
CA VAL A 43 -4.52 -3.82 -15.26
C VAL A 43 -4.45 -2.30 -15.44
N PRO A 44 -5.03 -1.50 -14.52
CA PRO A 44 -5.09 -0.06 -14.68
C PRO A 44 -3.72 0.60 -14.47
N ARG A 45 -3.48 1.72 -15.15
CA ARG A 45 -2.34 2.59 -14.87
C ARG A 45 -2.56 3.37 -13.58
N LEU A 46 -1.49 3.72 -12.89
CA LEU A 46 -1.57 4.48 -11.64
C LEU A 46 -2.30 5.83 -11.80
N ASP A 47 -2.05 6.53 -12.89
CA ASP A 47 -2.70 7.81 -13.17
C ASP A 47 -4.21 7.68 -13.41
N ASP A 48 -4.66 6.57 -14.04
CA ASP A 48 -6.08 6.27 -14.21
C ASP A 48 -6.76 5.99 -12.87
N VAL A 49 -6.09 5.19 -12.01
CA VAL A 49 -6.59 4.91 -10.66
C VAL A 49 -6.72 6.21 -9.86
N LEU A 50 -5.69 7.05 -9.85
CA LEU A 50 -5.72 8.31 -9.11
C LEU A 50 -6.80 9.26 -9.63
N ARG A 51 -7.03 9.31 -10.95
CA ARG A 51 -8.12 10.10 -11.56
C ARG A 51 -9.51 9.59 -11.19
N ALA A 52 -9.67 8.28 -11.03
CA ALA A 52 -10.95 7.66 -10.68
C ALA A 52 -11.32 7.85 -9.20
N MET A 53 -10.35 8.16 -8.33
CA MET A 53 -10.63 8.36 -6.90
C MET A 53 -11.45 9.64 -6.67
N PRO A 54 -12.37 9.63 -5.70
CA PRO A 54 -13.10 10.84 -5.30
C PRO A 54 -12.16 11.90 -4.71
N ASP A 55 -12.55 13.16 -4.79
CA ASP A 55 -11.80 14.26 -4.21
C ASP A 55 -11.65 14.08 -2.68
N GLY A 56 -10.45 14.32 -2.20
CA GLY A 56 -10.12 14.13 -0.79
C GLY A 56 -9.83 12.69 -0.38
N ALA A 57 -9.90 11.72 -1.31
CA ALA A 57 -9.51 10.35 -1.00
C ALA A 57 -8.04 10.26 -0.58
N VAL A 58 -7.76 9.35 0.36
CA VAL A 58 -6.40 8.97 0.73
C VAL A 58 -6.06 7.66 0.01
N VAL A 59 -5.02 7.69 -0.81
CA VAL A 59 -4.56 6.54 -1.60
C VAL A 59 -3.20 6.07 -1.11
N ASN A 60 -3.09 4.81 -0.73
CA ASN A 60 -1.81 4.18 -0.42
C ASN A 60 -1.24 3.53 -1.68
N VAL A 61 -0.11 4.04 -2.17
CA VAL A 61 0.61 3.51 -3.33
C VAL A 61 1.80 2.69 -2.84
N GLU A 62 1.71 1.36 -2.96
CA GLU A 62 2.80 0.47 -2.61
C GLU A 62 3.79 0.33 -3.75
N LEU A 63 5.06 0.63 -3.48
CA LEU A 63 6.16 0.32 -4.39
C LEU A 63 6.59 -1.12 -4.22
N LYS A 64 6.47 -1.90 -5.29
CA LYS A 64 6.95 -3.28 -5.38
C LYS A 64 8.09 -3.36 -6.40
N GLY A 65 8.99 -4.28 -6.18
CA GLY A 65 10.09 -4.53 -7.10
C GLY A 65 11.37 -4.99 -6.42
N PRO A 66 12.37 -5.40 -7.18
CA PRO A 66 13.62 -5.86 -6.64
C PRO A 66 14.34 -4.74 -5.89
N SER A 67 14.93 -5.08 -4.75
CA SER A 67 15.89 -4.21 -4.07
C SER A 67 17.30 -4.49 -4.64
N PRO A 68 18.12 -3.47 -4.88
CA PRO A 68 17.93 -2.04 -4.59
C PRO A 68 17.15 -1.27 -5.68
N ALA A 69 16.62 -0.12 -5.28
CA ALA A 69 15.76 0.79 -6.05
C ALA A 69 16.53 1.60 -7.10
N TRP A 70 16.90 1.01 -8.23
CA TRP A 70 17.70 1.71 -9.26
C TRP A 70 17.01 1.79 -10.62
N ILE A 71 15.76 1.31 -10.69
CA ILE A 71 15.03 1.20 -11.96
C ILE A 71 14.24 2.46 -12.32
N GLY A 72 14.28 3.50 -11.48
CA GLY A 72 13.58 4.76 -11.72
C GLY A 72 12.06 4.69 -11.50
N LEU A 73 11.57 3.62 -10.87
CA LEU A 73 10.16 3.46 -10.52
C LEU A 73 9.69 4.58 -9.60
N GLU A 74 10.49 4.91 -8.59
CA GLU A 74 10.19 5.93 -7.59
C GLU A 74 9.95 7.29 -8.25
N ARG A 75 10.79 7.68 -9.19
CA ARG A 75 10.63 8.94 -9.92
C ARG A 75 9.35 8.96 -10.75
N ARG A 76 9.09 7.89 -11.51
CA ARG A 76 7.87 7.80 -12.34
C ARG A 76 6.61 7.87 -11.48
N VAL A 77 6.60 7.17 -10.34
CA VAL A 77 5.46 7.20 -9.40
C VAL A 77 5.28 8.60 -8.81
N VAL A 78 6.36 9.26 -8.36
CA VAL A 78 6.28 10.63 -7.84
C VAL A 78 5.78 11.61 -8.89
N ASP A 79 6.24 11.51 -10.14
CA ASP A 79 5.81 12.39 -11.23
C ASP A 79 4.31 12.21 -11.54
N VAL A 80 3.81 10.96 -11.55
CA VAL A 80 2.37 10.67 -11.71
C VAL A 80 1.56 11.24 -10.54
N ILE A 81 2.02 11.06 -9.30
CA ILE A 81 1.34 11.60 -8.11
C ILE A 81 1.25 13.12 -8.18
N ARG A 82 2.34 13.80 -8.50
CA ARG A 82 2.38 15.26 -8.62
C ARG A 82 1.39 15.81 -9.66
N ALA A 83 1.18 15.08 -10.75
CA ALA A 83 0.23 15.46 -11.77
C ALA A 83 -1.23 15.42 -11.30
N GLN A 84 -1.54 14.69 -10.20
CA GLN A 84 -2.90 14.50 -9.66
C GLN A 84 -3.16 15.28 -8.37
N THR A 85 -2.14 15.86 -7.74
CA THR A 85 -2.31 16.71 -6.55
C THR A 85 -2.89 18.10 -6.97
N PRO A 86 -3.73 18.74 -6.16
CA PRO A 86 -4.08 18.39 -4.76
C PRO A 86 -5.36 17.59 -4.60
N ARG A 87 -5.93 17.02 -5.65
CA ARG A 87 -7.27 16.39 -5.63
C ARG A 87 -7.34 15.15 -4.71
N VAL A 88 -6.29 14.35 -4.67
CA VAL A 88 -6.16 13.16 -3.80
C VAL A 88 -4.94 13.29 -2.90
N HIS A 89 -5.03 12.68 -1.71
CA HIS A 89 -3.91 12.56 -0.79
C HIS A 89 -3.22 11.21 -1.00
N VAL A 90 -1.91 11.20 -1.18
CA VAL A 90 -1.18 9.96 -1.44
C VAL A 90 -0.15 9.71 -0.34
N VAL A 91 -0.10 8.47 0.13
CA VAL A 91 0.98 7.92 0.94
C VAL A 91 1.70 6.88 0.10
N VAL A 92 3.02 6.96 -0.02
CA VAL A 92 3.81 5.94 -0.72
C VAL A 92 4.37 4.96 0.30
N SER A 93 4.14 3.67 0.11
CA SER A 93 4.62 2.63 1.01
C SER A 93 5.52 1.61 0.32
N SER A 94 6.39 0.96 1.08
CA SER A 94 7.22 -0.14 0.61
C SER A 94 7.77 -0.97 1.76
N PHE A 95 8.07 -2.25 1.48
CA PHE A 95 8.90 -3.10 2.33
C PHE A 95 10.40 -2.78 2.21
N HIS A 96 10.80 -1.98 1.22
CA HIS A 96 12.19 -1.64 0.94
C HIS A 96 12.52 -0.20 1.39
N PRO A 97 13.22 0.00 2.52
CA PRO A 97 13.57 1.33 2.99
C PRO A 97 14.31 2.20 1.97
N ALA A 98 15.14 1.58 1.12
CA ALA A 98 15.87 2.30 0.08
C ALA A 98 14.95 2.98 -0.95
N GLN A 99 13.83 2.36 -1.32
CA GLN A 99 12.82 2.96 -2.20
C GLN A 99 12.19 4.19 -1.53
N LEU A 100 11.84 4.08 -0.25
CA LEU A 100 11.24 5.20 0.50
C LEU A 100 12.22 6.37 0.67
N LEU A 101 13.51 6.09 0.90
CA LEU A 101 14.54 7.13 0.93
C LEU A 101 14.68 7.81 -0.43
N GLU A 102 14.60 7.08 -1.54
CA GLU A 102 14.64 7.66 -2.88
C GLU A 102 13.39 8.52 -3.15
N VAL A 103 12.19 8.06 -2.78
CA VAL A 103 10.97 8.90 -2.83
C VAL A 103 11.18 10.19 -2.05
N ARG A 104 11.69 10.12 -0.82
CA ARG A 104 11.94 11.28 0.04
C ARG A 104 13.01 12.22 -0.54
N ARG A 105 14.00 11.67 -1.27
CA ARG A 105 15.01 12.46 -1.99
C ARG A 105 14.40 13.24 -3.17
N ILE A 106 13.45 12.61 -3.88
CA ILE A 106 12.77 13.23 -5.03
C ILE A 106 11.72 14.23 -4.55
N ASP A 107 10.96 13.89 -3.51
CA ASP A 107 9.90 14.73 -2.96
C ASP A 107 9.81 14.62 -1.44
N ARG A 108 10.27 15.65 -0.74
CA ARG A 108 10.25 15.71 0.72
C ARG A 108 8.86 15.92 1.32
N SER A 109 7.91 16.40 0.53
CA SER A 109 6.55 16.68 1.00
C SER A 109 5.63 15.46 0.91
N LEU A 110 6.01 14.46 0.12
CA LEU A 110 5.18 13.28 -0.10
C LEU A 110 5.25 12.34 1.12
N PRO A 111 4.13 12.05 1.80
CA PRO A 111 4.12 11.14 2.92
C PRO A 111 4.59 9.73 2.55
N ILE A 112 5.40 9.12 3.42
CA ILE A 112 5.89 7.75 3.24
C ILE A 112 5.52 6.85 4.42
N GLY A 113 5.21 5.59 4.11
CA GLY A 113 4.85 4.54 5.07
C GLY A 113 5.77 3.32 4.94
N VAL A 114 6.31 2.85 6.06
CA VAL A 114 7.17 1.67 6.07
C VAL A 114 6.33 0.42 6.32
N LEU A 115 6.32 -0.50 5.36
CA LEU A 115 5.73 -1.83 5.54
C LEU A 115 6.68 -2.70 6.37
N LEU A 116 6.14 -3.30 7.44
CA LEU A 116 6.90 -4.19 8.32
C LEU A 116 6.63 -5.64 7.97
N TRP A 117 7.68 -6.43 7.87
CA TRP A 117 7.56 -7.87 7.70
C TRP A 117 7.85 -8.58 9.03
N PRO A 118 7.06 -9.59 9.45
CA PRO A 118 7.27 -10.28 10.74
C PRO A 118 8.67 -10.88 10.91
N LYS A 119 9.33 -11.21 9.80
CA LYS A 119 10.69 -11.78 9.78
C LYS A 119 11.80 -10.73 9.58
N SER A 120 11.45 -9.44 9.51
CA SER A 120 12.45 -8.37 9.41
C SER A 120 13.36 -8.33 10.63
N LEU A 121 14.55 -7.71 10.47
CA LEU A 121 15.46 -7.45 11.58
C LEU A 121 14.74 -6.69 12.72
N LEU A 122 15.13 -6.98 13.95
CA LEU A 122 14.47 -6.48 15.15
C LEU A 122 14.17 -4.96 15.12
N PRO A 123 15.12 -4.07 14.76
CA PRO A 123 14.85 -2.64 14.75
C PRO A 123 13.76 -2.21 13.76
N LEU A 124 13.65 -2.89 12.61
CA LEU A 124 12.57 -2.63 11.64
C LEU A 124 11.26 -3.25 12.12
N ARG A 125 11.29 -4.52 12.57
CA ARG A 125 10.10 -5.24 13.02
C ARG A 125 9.40 -4.56 14.21
N THR A 126 10.15 -3.94 15.10
CA THR A 126 9.62 -3.19 16.25
C THR A 126 9.27 -1.74 15.93
N GLY A 127 9.49 -1.29 14.70
CA GLY A 127 9.28 0.10 14.31
C GLY A 127 10.35 1.08 14.81
N LEU A 128 11.32 0.64 15.60
CA LEU A 128 12.34 1.53 16.21
C LEU A 128 13.22 2.24 15.18
N ALA A 129 13.47 1.62 14.01
CA ALA A 129 14.24 2.24 12.94
C ALA A 129 13.39 3.12 11.99
N VAL A 130 12.08 3.07 12.07
CA VAL A 130 11.16 3.79 11.17
C VAL A 130 11.33 5.31 11.25
N PRO A 131 11.46 5.93 12.44
CA PRO A 131 11.70 7.37 12.53
C PRO A 131 13.00 7.83 11.87
N LEU A 132 14.03 6.98 11.80
CA LEU A 132 15.30 7.29 11.15
C LEU A 132 15.16 7.46 9.62
N LEU A 133 14.10 6.90 9.05
CA LEU A 133 13.77 7.05 7.62
C LEU A 133 12.96 8.32 7.36
N GLY A 134 12.59 9.08 8.40
CA GLY A 134 11.68 10.22 8.30
C GLY A 134 10.28 9.81 7.81
N ALA A 135 9.83 8.62 8.15
CA ALA A 135 8.53 8.12 7.73
C ALA A 135 7.39 8.79 8.52
N ASP A 136 6.24 8.93 7.88
CA ASP A 136 5.02 9.50 8.44
C ASP A 136 4.08 8.41 8.98
N ALA A 137 4.25 7.18 8.48
CA ALA A 137 3.43 6.03 8.86
C ALA A 137 4.25 4.75 8.94
N VAL A 138 3.72 3.80 9.71
CA VAL A 138 4.18 2.42 9.77
C VAL A 138 3.03 1.49 9.42
N HIS A 139 3.30 0.50 8.59
CA HIS A 139 2.30 -0.48 8.13
C HIS A 139 2.68 -1.88 8.63
N PRO A 140 2.32 -2.22 9.88
CA PRO A 140 2.56 -3.55 10.44
C PRO A 140 1.49 -4.56 10.01
N PRO A 141 1.80 -5.88 9.99
CA PRO A 141 0.77 -6.90 9.99
C PRO A 141 0.01 -6.92 11.31
N SER A 142 -1.26 -7.36 11.30
CA SER A 142 -2.14 -7.37 12.49
C SER A 142 -1.53 -8.11 13.67
N SER A 143 -0.73 -9.14 13.41
CA SER A 143 -0.06 -9.97 14.42
C SER A 143 1.04 -9.25 15.23
N LEU A 144 1.52 -8.10 14.77
CA LEU A 144 2.52 -7.29 15.49
C LEU A 144 1.90 -6.18 16.32
N VAL A 145 0.59 -5.93 16.17
CA VAL A 145 -0.06 -4.77 16.78
C VAL A 145 -0.69 -5.13 18.11
N ASP A 146 -0.08 -4.59 19.17
CA ASP A 146 -0.56 -4.60 20.55
C ASP A 146 -0.46 -3.19 21.16
N ALA A 147 -0.84 -3.06 22.43
CA ALA A 147 -0.79 -1.79 23.14
C ALA A 147 0.64 -1.21 23.24
N ALA A 148 1.66 -2.06 23.35
CA ALA A 148 3.06 -1.62 23.44
C ALA A 148 3.53 -1.09 22.08
N PHE A 149 3.20 -1.77 20.98
CA PHE A 149 3.49 -1.30 19.64
C PHE A 149 2.83 0.06 19.37
N MET A 150 1.53 0.20 19.72
CA MET A 150 0.80 1.46 19.53
C MET A 150 1.40 2.60 20.37
N ALA A 151 1.80 2.33 21.60
CA ALA A 151 2.45 3.33 22.45
C ALA A 151 3.78 3.81 21.83
N ALA A 152 4.60 2.88 21.33
CA ALA A 152 5.86 3.21 20.67
C ALA A 152 5.66 4.01 19.37
N ALA A 153 4.70 3.61 18.52
CA ALA A 153 4.39 4.32 17.28
C ALA A 153 3.91 5.75 17.54
N ARG A 154 3.01 5.92 18.52
CA ARG A 154 2.53 7.25 18.93
C ARG A 154 3.64 8.13 19.51
N ALA A 155 4.51 7.58 20.34
CA ALA A 155 5.66 8.31 20.88
C ALA A 155 6.62 8.78 19.77
N ALA A 156 6.69 8.03 18.67
CA ALA A 156 7.45 8.38 17.49
C ALA A 156 6.70 9.30 16.49
N GLY A 157 5.45 9.68 16.78
CA GLY A 157 4.62 10.51 15.89
C GLY A 157 4.15 9.82 14.62
N LEU A 158 4.16 8.48 14.58
CA LEU A 158 3.81 7.68 13.41
C LEU A 158 2.31 7.35 13.40
N ARG A 159 1.70 7.41 12.21
CA ARG A 159 0.41 6.77 11.93
C ARG A 159 0.58 5.27 11.77
N VAL A 160 -0.44 4.50 12.13
CA VAL A 160 -0.41 3.04 12.08
C VAL A 160 -1.51 2.54 11.14
N HIS A 161 -1.12 1.99 9.98
CA HIS A 161 -2.02 1.39 9.00
C HIS A 161 -1.78 -0.11 8.98
N VAL A 162 -2.73 -0.89 9.48
CA VAL A 162 -2.55 -2.32 9.72
C VAL A 162 -2.99 -3.15 8.53
N TRP A 163 -2.10 -4.02 8.02
CA TRP A 163 -2.39 -4.91 6.91
C TRP A 163 -2.60 -6.36 7.36
N ASP A 164 -3.16 -7.10 6.43
CA ASP A 164 -3.55 -8.49 6.53
C ASP A 164 -4.63 -8.75 7.59
N VAL A 165 -5.57 -7.78 7.71
CA VAL A 165 -6.72 -7.90 8.61
C VAL A 165 -7.75 -8.84 7.98
N LYS A 166 -7.92 -10.04 8.57
CA LYS A 166 -8.67 -11.14 7.95
C LYS A 166 -10.13 -11.21 8.38
N SER A 167 -10.52 -10.56 9.46
CA SER A 167 -11.89 -10.60 9.96
C SER A 167 -12.32 -9.29 10.59
N PRO A 168 -13.64 -9.00 10.58
CA PRO A 168 -14.18 -7.85 11.29
C PRO A 168 -13.86 -7.83 12.79
N ALA A 169 -13.78 -9.01 13.43
CA ALA A 169 -13.42 -9.10 14.84
C ALA A 169 -11.98 -8.66 15.10
N ASP A 170 -11.02 -9.03 14.23
CA ASP A 170 -9.65 -8.53 14.31
C ASP A 170 -9.61 -7.03 13.99
N GLY A 171 -10.37 -6.59 13.00
CA GLY A 171 -10.53 -5.16 12.68
C GLY A 171 -11.02 -4.35 13.89
N GLN A 172 -12.06 -4.81 14.60
CA GLN A 172 -12.56 -4.13 15.79
C GLN A 172 -11.49 -4.07 16.90
N ARG A 173 -10.80 -5.17 17.18
CA ARG A 173 -9.69 -5.20 18.15
C ARG A 173 -8.63 -4.14 17.83
N LEU A 174 -8.27 -4.00 16.56
CA LEU A 174 -7.27 -3.02 16.11
C LEU A 174 -7.78 -1.59 16.24
N LEU A 175 -9.05 -1.33 15.90
CA LEU A 175 -9.68 -0.02 16.10
C LEU A 175 -9.74 0.35 17.58
N ASP A 176 -10.02 -0.61 18.48
CA ASP A 176 -10.02 -0.39 19.94
C ASP A 176 -8.61 -0.06 20.46
N LEU A 177 -7.56 -0.56 19.83
CA LEU A 177 -6.17 -0.15 20.08
C LEU A 177 -5.84 1.23 19.52
N GLY A 178 -6.70 1.79 18.66
CA GLY A 178 -6.60 3.12 18.07
C GLY A 178 -5.66 3.21 16.87
N VAL A 179 -5.65 2.20 16.00
CA VAL A 179 -4.96 2.29 14.70
C VAL A 179 -5.62 3.34 13.80
N ASP A 180 -4.85 3.89 12.85
CA ASP A 180 -5.34 4.96 11.98
C ASP A 180 -6.04 4.42 10.73
N ALA A 181 -5.70 3.21 10.26
CA ALA A 181 -6.32 2.57 9.11
C ALA A 181 -6.21 1.04 9.16
N LEU A 182 -7.18 0.38 8.53
CA LEU A 182 -7.15 -1.06 8.25
C LEU A 182 -6.99 -1.28 6.74
N ILE A 183 -6.09 -2.18 6.36
CA ILE A 183 -5.92 -2.65 4.99
C ILE A 183 -6.51 -4.05 4.93
N VAL A 184 -7.58 -4.21 4.16
CA VAL A 184 -8.44 -5.38 4.11
C VAL A 184 -8.67 -5.84 2.68
N ASP A 185 -8.86 -7.13 2.47
CA ASP A 185 -9.24 -7.70 1.17
C ASP A 185 -10.75 -7.53 0.91
N ASP A 186 -11.59 -7.72 1.95
CA ASP A 186 -13.05 -7.60 1.88
C ASP A 186 -13.52 -6.31 2.57
N VAL A 187 -13.67 -5.27 1.77
CA VAL A 187 -14.16 -3.96 2.26
C VAL A 187 -15.61 -4.05 2.74
N ALA A 188 -16.46 -4.84 2.06
CA ALA A 188 -17.87 -4.94 2.40
C ALA A 188 -18.08 -5.56 3.79
N ALA A 189 -17.30 -6.61 4.12
CA ALA A 189 -17.34 -7.24 5.44
C ALA A 189 -16.89 -6.30 6.57
N HIS A 190 -15.97 -5.36 6.30
CA HIS A 190 -15.41 -4.46 7.31
C HIS A 190 -16.11 -3.09 7.39
N ALA A 191 -16.89 -2.71 6.37
CA ALA A 191 -17.59 -1.42 6.32
C ALA A 191 -18.45 -1.12 7.57
N PRO A 192 -19.17 -2.09 8.17
CA PRO A 192 -19.96 -1.84 9.39
C PRO A 192 -19.16 -1.32 10.58
N LEU A 193 -17.85 -1.62 10.64
CA LEU A 193 -16.97 -1.11 11.72
C LEU A 193 -16.82 0.42 11.70
N PHE A 194 -17.11 1.06 10.57
CA PHE A 194 -16.99 2.51 10.36
C PHE A 194 -18.33 3.23 10.32
N GLY A 195 -19.43 2.55 10.71
CA GLY A 195 -20.78 3.14 10.75
C GLY A 195 -21.37 3.43 9.39
N ARG A 196 -20.98 2.70 8.36
CA ARG A 196 -21.46 2.85 6.97
C ARG A 196 -22.14 1.59 6.47
#